data_6ff24f36f406ac9beb2721793950fab2
#
_entry.id   6ff24f36f406ac9beb2721793950fab2
#
_cell.length_a   1.000
_cell.length_b   1.000
_cell.length_c   1.000
_cell.angle_alpha   90.00
_cell.angle_beta   90.00
_cell.angle_gamma   90.00
#
_symmetry.space_group_name_H-M   'P 1'
#
loop_
_entity.id
_entity.type
_entity.pdbx_description
1 polymer ?
#
loop_
_entity_poly.entity_id
_entity_poly.type
_entity_poly.pdbx_seq_one_letter_code
_entity_poly.pdbx_strand_id
1 'polypeptide(L)'
;MTTAMDESLIVHGEGFVLRRWRPDDLCALLRHANDPLVPRGLSERFPHPYTRADGEAFLEGRVVDVRDPVLAIEIDGQACGSIAVRPGQGERRYSAELGYWIGRTYWGRGWMTRIVGTYVAWAMQTLPLYRVQATVLDTNPASATVLLRNGFVEEGVSRCALLKPDGLHDLRVFARVNPPAAVCVPVCASAPA
;
A
#
# COMPACT_ATOMS: atom_id res chain seq x y z
N MET A 1 2.35 -19.10 19.06
CA MET A 1 2.00 -20.01 17.96
C MET A 1 2.27 -19.24 16.67
N THR A 2 3.38 -19.56 16.00
CA THR A 2 3.79 -18.95 14.74
C THR A 2 2.88 -19.54 13.67
N THR A 3 1.90 -18.78 13.21
CA THR A 3 1.09 -19.19 12.05
C THR A 3 2.04 -19.25 10.85
N ALA A 4 2.27 -20.45 10.33
CA ALA A 4 3.01 -20.65 9.09
C ALA A 4 2.36 -19.74 8.02
N MET A 5 3.17 -18.92 7.37
CA MET A 5 2.72 -18.03 6.31
C MET A 5 2.22 -18.92 5.17
N ASP A 6 0.93 -18.83 4.92
CA ASP A 6 0.27 -19.60 3.86
C ASP A 6 0.83 -19.15 2.49
N GLU A 7 1.69 -19.98 1.91
CA GLU A 7 2.27 -19.77 0.57
C GLU A 7 1.18 -19.74 -0.53
N SER A 8 -0.03 -20.20 -0.20
CA SER A 8 -1.17 -20.28 -1.11
C SER A 8 -1.97 -18.97 -1.21
N LEU A 9 -1.55 -17.88 -0.52
CA LEU A 9 -2.30 -16.63 -0.56
C LEU A 9 -2.33 -16.05 -1.96
N ILE A 10 -3.51 -16.14 -2.59
CA ILE A 10 -3.80 -15.61 -3.92
C ILE A 10 -5.12 -14.84 -3.86
N VAL A 11 -5.11 -13.58 -4.33
CA VAL A 11 -6.31 -12.76 -4.49
C VAL A 11 -6.48 -12.44 -5.98
N HIS A 12 -7.56 -12.92 -6.56
CA HIS A 12 -7.87 -12.71 -7.98
C HIS A 12 -8.62 -11.40 -8.19
N GLY A 13 -8.19 -10.64 -9.20
CA GLY A 13 -8.88 -9.47 -9.72
C GLY A 13 -9.06 -9.53 -11.24
N GLU A 14 -9.77 -8.57 -11.79
CA GLU A 14 -10.01 -8.49 -13.23
C GLU A 14 -8.70 -8.13 -13.99
N GLY A 15 -8.11 -9.13 -14.62
CA GLY A 15 -6.88 -9.01 -15.39
C GLY A 15 -5.59 -8.97 -14.57
N PHE A 16 -5.64 -9.25 -13.26
CA PHE A 16 -4.46 -9.33 -12.40
C PHE A 16 -4.63 -10.36 -11.29
N VAL A 17 -3.51 -10.76 -10.71
CA VAL A 17 -3.45 -11.61 -9.53
C VAL A 17 -2.56 -10.93 -8.48
N LEU A 18 -2.97 -10.96 -7.20
CA LEU A 18 -2.13 -10.60 -6.08
C LEU A 18 -1.69 -11.88 -5.39
N ARG A 19 -0.39 -12.08 -5.29
CA ARG A 19 0.22 -13.28 -4.74
C ARG A 19 1.47 -12.98 -3.94
N ARG A 20 1.97 -13.96 -3.23
CA ARG A 20 3.29 -13.84 -2.60
C ARG A 20 4.37 -13.61 -3.66
N TRP A 21 5.38 -12.84 -3.28
CA TRP A 21 6.60 -12.70 -4.07
C TRP A 21 7.34 -14.04 -4.15
N ARG A 22 7.99 -14.28 -5.28
CA ARG A 22 8.78 -15.49 -5.55
C ARG A 22 10.24 -15.11 -5.84
N PRO A 23 11.22 -15.98 -5.57
CA PRO A 23 12.62 -15.71 -5.90
C PRO A 23 12.86 -15.41 -7.39
N ASP A 24 12.10 -16.05 -8.28
CA ASP A 24 12.16 -15.87 -9.73
C ASP A 24 11.54 -14.55 -10.23
N ASP A 25 10.86 -13.80 -9.38
CA ASP A 25 10.37 -12.45 -9.69
C ASP A 25 11.49 -11.38 -9.77
N LEU A 26 12.72 -11.72 -9.37
CA LEU A 26 13.82 -10.75 -9.25
C LEU A 26 14.02 -9.92 -10.52
N CYS A 27 14.06 -10.55 -11.69
CA CYS A 27 14.26 -9.82 -12.95
C CYS A 27 13.12 -8.84 -13.27
N ALA A 28 11.87 -9.23 -12.98
CA ALA A 28 10.70 -8.40 -13.18
C ALA A 28 10.68 -7.24 -12.15
N LEU A 29 10.98 -7.54 -10.89
CA LEU A 29 11.12 -6.53 -9.83
C LEU A 29 12.15 -5.46 -10.22
N LEU A 30 13.35 -5.84 -10.61
CA LEU A 30 14.41 -4.91 -11.00
C LEU A 30 13.98 -4.03 -12.20
N ARG A 31 13.34 -4.63 -13.20
CA ARG A 31 12.86 -3.90 -14.38
C ARG A 31 11.88 -2.78 -14.02
N HIS A 32 10.95 -3.05 -13.11
CA HIS A 32 9.89 -2.11 -12.77
C HIS A 32 10.25 -1.15 -11.63
N ALA A 33 11.05 -1.61 -10.66
CA ALA A 33 11.46 -0.80 -9.52
C ALA A 33 12.55 0.23 -9.89
N ASN A 34 13.41 -0.08 -10.85
CA ASN A 34 14.53 0.79 -11.24
C ASN A 34 14.16 1.89 -12.25
N ASP A 35 12.88 2.21 -12.41
CA ASP A 35 12.44 3.40 -13.17
C ASP A 35 12.55 4.64 -12.26
N PRO A 36 13.24 5.72 -12.71
CA PRO A 36 13.50 6.91 -11.87
C PRO A 36 12.24 7.67 -11.42
N LEU A 37 11.09 7.40 -12.02
CA LEU A 37 9.83 8.05 -11.64
C LEU A 37 9.08 7.28 -10.55
N VAL A 38 9.28 5.98 -10.43
CA VAL A 38 8.60 5.15 -9.43
C VAL A 38 8.91 5.59 -8.00
N PRO A 39 10.17 5.80 -7.58
CA PRO A 39 10.48 6.18 -6.20
C PRO A 39 10.03 7.59 -5.81
N ARG A 40 9.70 8.46 -6.79
CA ARG A 40 9.28 9.85 -6.48
C ARG A 40 8.04 9.92 -5.59
N GLY A 41 7.11 8.98 -5.76
CA GLY A 41 5.88 8.89 -4.96
C GLY A 41 6.00 8.01 -3.71
N LEU A 42 7.19 7.46 -3.43
CA LEU A 42 7.42 6.49 -2.36
C LEU A 42 8.33 7.06 -1.27
N SER A 43 8.42 6.36 -0.14
CA SER A 43 9.34 6.72 0.95
C SER A 43 10.80 6.45 0.53
N GLU A 44 11.76 7.04 1.25
CA GLU A 44 13.22 6.82 1.05
C GLU A 44 13.67 5.38 1.29
N ARG A 45 12.82 4.55 1.90
CA ARG A 45 13.08 3.11 2.03
C ARG A 45 13.05 2.37 0.70
N PHE A 46 12.50 3.01 -0.35
CA PHE A 46 12.53 2.50 -1.71
C PHE A 46 13.74 3.13 -2.41
N PRO A 47 14.85 2.41 -2.57
CA PRO A 47 16.08 2.98 -3.06
C PRO A 47 16.01 3.34 -4.55
N HIS A 48 16.86 4.30 -4.96
CA HIS A 48 17.10 4.57 -6.36
C HIS A 48 18.56 5.02 -6.54
N PRO A 49 19.33 4.42 -7.46
CA PRO A 49 18.96 3.29 -8.33
C PRO A 49 18.59 2.03 -7.52
N TYR A 50 17.64 1.24 -8.05
CA TYR A 50 17.21 -0.02 -7.44
C TYR A 50 18.13 -1.13 -7.92
N THR A 51 19.03 -1.59 -7.05
CA THR A 51 20.07 -2.56 -7.40
C THR A 51 19.59 -4.01 -7.25
N ARG A 52 20.41 -4.93 -7.78
CA ARG A 52 20.17 -6.37 -7.58
C ARG A 52 20.17 -6.75 -6.09
N ALA A 53 21.10 -6.18 -5.32
CA ALA A 53 21.18 -6.42 -3.88
C ALA A 53 19.91 -5.96 -3.14
N ASP A 54 19.30 -4.84 -3.55
CA ASP A 54 18.04 -4.36 -2.99
C ASP A 54 16.88 -5.32 -3.30
N GLY A 55 16.83 -5.84 -4.54
CA GLY A 55 15.81 -6.80 -4.95
C GLY A 55 15.93 -8.13 -4.20
N GLU A 56 17.14 -8.66 -4.06
CA GLU A 56 17.40 -9.86 -3.28
C GLU A 56 17.04 -9.65 -1.80
N ALA A 57 17.44 -8.52 -1.20
CA ALA A 57 17.09 -8.17 0.17
C ALA A 57 15.58 -8.07 0.41
N PHE A 58 14.85 -7.54 -0.58
CA PHE A 58 13.39 -7.45 -0.52
C PHE A 58 12.74 -8.84 -0.61
N LEU A 59 13.14 -9.66 -1.59
CA LEU A 59 12.55 -11.01 -1.79
C LEU A 59 12.88 -11.96 -0.62
N GLU A 60 14.01 -11.79 0.04
CA GLU A 60 14.39 -12.53 1.25
C GLU A 60 13.71 -12.00 2.53
N GLY A 61 12.88 -10.96 2.44
CA GLY A 61 12.17 -10.39 3.59
C GLY A 61 13.04 -9.58 4.54
N ARG A 62 14.25 -9.17 4.12
CA ARG A 62 15.18 -8.39 4.96
C ARG A 62 14.79 -6.91 5.10
N VAL A 63 13.96 -6.39 4.21
CA VAL A 63 13.56 -4.97 4.18
C VAL A 63 12.09 -4.73 4.49
N VAL A 64 11.28 -5.78 4.55
CA VAL A 64 9.85 -5.76 4.90
C VAL A 64 9.58 -6.80 5.97
N ASP A 65 8.62 -6.55 6.85
CA ASP A 65 8.17 -7.58 7.79
C ASP A 65 7.43 -8.66 7.01
N VAL A 66 7.98 -9.88 7.00
CA VAL A 66 7.37 -11.02 6.29
C VAL A 66 6.02 -11.45 6.86
N ARG A 67 5.65 -10.95 8.05
CA ARG A 67 4.33 -11.16 8.66
C ARG A 67 3.28 -10.25 8.05
N ASP A 68 3.67 -9.10 7.47
CA ASP A 68 2.78 -8.22 6.76
C ASP A 68 2.35 -8.86 5.43
N PRO A 69 1.09 -8.72 5.01
CA PRO A 69 0.63 -9.22 3.72
C PRO A 69 1.12 -8.32 2.58
N VAL A 70 2.41 -8.49 2.24
CA VAL A 70 3.07 -7.82 1.12
C VAL A 70 2.94 -8.69 -0.11
N LEU A 71 2.12 -8.27 -1.07
CA LEU A 71 1.81 -9.04 -2.26
C LEU A 71 2.42 -8.42 -3.52
N ALA A 72 2.91 -9.29 -4.41
CA ALA A 72 3.23 -8.94 -5.77
C ALA A 72 1.94 -8.70 -6.55
N ILE A 73 1.94 -7.68 -7.39
CA ILE A 73 0.92 -7.44 -8.41
C ILE A 73 1.40 -8.14 -9.67
N GLU A 74 0.69 -9.19 -10.07
CA GLU A 74 0.97 -9.92 -11.30
C GLU A 74 -0.04 -9.55 -12.38
N ILE A 75 0.46 -9.14 -13.55
CA ILE A 75 -0.31 -8.88 -14.76
C ILE A 75 0.39 -9.62 -15.90
N ASP A 76 -0.37 -10.34 -16.70
CA ASP A 76 0.15 -11.14 -17.83
C ASP A 76 1.31 -12.07 -17.43
N GLY A 77 1.21 -12.69 -16.22
CA GLY A 77 2.19 -13.63 -15.70
C GLY A 77 3.50 -12.99 -15.18
N GLN A 78 3.59 -11.66 -15.09
CA GLN A 78 4.77 -10.95 -14.61
C GLN A 78 4.47 -10.09 -13.38
N ALA A 79 5.34 -10.17 -12.36
CA ALA A 79 5.27 -9.28 -11.21
C ALA A 79 5.66 -7.86 -11.63
N CYS A 80 4.74 -6.91 -11.50
CA CYS A 80 4.93 -5.55 -12.01
C CYS A 80 4.77 -4.45 -10.95
N GLY A 81 4.56 -4.82 -9.69
CA GLY A 81 4.37 -3.89 -8.58
C GLY A 81 4.13 -4.60 -7.27
N SER A 82 3.87 -3.85 -6.23
CA SER A 82 3.56 -4.37 -4.90
C SER A 82 2.41 -3.62 -4.24
N ILE A 83 1.66 -4.32 -3.41
CA ILE A 83 0.65 -3.75 -2.53
C ILE A 83 0.73 -4.42 -1.16
N ALA A 84 0.59 -3.64 -0.10
CA ALA A 84 0.65 -4.14 1.27
C ALA A 84 -0.22 -3.30 2.20
N VAL A 85 -0.73 -3.92 3.26
CA VAL A 85 -1.13 -3.23 4.48
C VAL A 85 -0.18 -3.62 5.60
N ARG A 86 0.23 -2.63 6.40
CA ARG A 86 1.03 -2.84 7.62
C ARG A 86 0.12 -2.59 8.82
N PRO A 87 -0.29 -3.65 9.53
CA PRO A 87 -1.10 -3.50 10.74
C PRO A 87 -0.35 -2.73 11.84
N GLY A 88 -1.08 -1.91 12.55
CA GLY A 88 -0.58 -1.25 13.75
C GLY A 88 -0.44 -2.23 14.92
N GLN A 89 0.20 -1.77 15.99
CA GLN A 89 0.42 -2.56 17.20
C GLN A 89 -0.34 -1.96 18.40
N GLY A 90 -0.55 -2.77 19.42
CA GLY A 90 -1.20 -2.36 20.66
C GLY A 90 -2.61 -1.80 20.39
N GLU A 91 -2.86 -0.57 20.78
CA GLU A 91 -4.13 0.12 20.61
C GLU A 91 -4.50 0.36 19.14
N ARG A 92 -3.51 0.39 18.24
CA ARG A 92 -3.69 0.57 16.81
C ARG A 92 -3.82 -0.75 16.02
N ARG A 93 -3.93 -1.90 16.68
CA ARG A 93 -3.98 -3.24 16.03
C ARG A 93 -5.10 -3.42 15.01
N TYR A 94 -6.18 -2.64 15.11
CA TYR A 94 -7.31 -2.65 14.18
C TYR A 94 -7.19 -1.62 13.04
N SER A 95 -6.04 -0.93 12.97
CA SER A 95 -5.72 0.03 11.94
C SER A 95 -4.50 -0.45 11.16
N ALA A 96 -4.46 -0.22 9.85
CA ALA A 96 -3.31 -0.56 9.03
C ALA A 96 -2.96 0.57 8.07
N GLU A 97 -1.67 0.67 7.72
CA GLU A 97 -1.17 1.59 6.70
C GLU A 97 -1.06 0.86 5.37
N LEU A 98 -1.72 1.39 4.34
CA LEU A 98 -1.68 0.90 2.96
C LEU A 98 -0.52 1.54 2.21
N GLY A 99 0.29 0.71 1.58
CA GLY A 99 1.34 1.12 0.64
C GLY A 99 1.23 0.35 -0.65
N TYR A 100 1.52 0.99 -1.78
CA TYR A 100 1.54 0.35 -3.09
C TYR A 100 2.39 1.10 -4.09
N TRP A 101 2.87 0.37 -5.09
CA TRP A 101 3.50 0.91 -6.29
C TRP A 101 3.28 -0.05 -7.46
N ILE A 102 3.39 0.47 -8.67
CA ILE A 102 3.33 -0.32 -9.91
C ILE A 102 4.28 0.27 -10.94
N GLY A 103 4.85 -0.58 -11.77
CA GLY A 103 5.74 -0.19 -12.85
C GLY A 103 5.12 0.85 -13.79
N ARG A 104 5.93 1.80 -14.25
CA ARG A 104 5.50 2.95 -15.05
C ARG A 104 4.70 2.57 -16.29
N THR A 105 5.00 1.45 -16.94
CA THR A 105 4.30 0.95 -18.13
C THR A 105 2.81 0.68 -17.91
N TYR A 106 2.39 0.56 -16.64
CA TYR A 106 1.00 0.30 -16.23
C TYR A 106 0.26 1.56 -15.76
N TRP A 107 0.93 2.73 -15.69
CA TRP A 107 0.31 3.97 -15.23
C TRP A 107 -0.76 4.48 -16.19
N GLY A 108 -1.73 5.24 -15.65
CA GLY A 108 -2.78 5.88 -16.44
C GLY A 108 -3.85 4.94 -17.01
N ARG A 109 -3.77 3.64 -16.75
CA ARG A 109 -4.68 2.62 -17.30
C ARG A 109 -5.74 2.10 -16.31
N GLY A 110 -5.87 2.73 -15.14
CA GLY A 110 -6.83 2.33 -14.11
C GLY A 110 -6.46 1.08 -13.30
N TRP A 111 -5.31 0.47 -13.58
CA TRP A 111 -4.86 -0.74 -12.86
C TRP A 111 -4.86 -0.55 -11.35
N MET A 112 -4.19 0.48 -10.86
CA MET A 112 -4.06 0.67 -9.41
C MET A 112 -5.39 0.91 -8.72
N THR A 113 -6.36 1.56 -9.38
CA THR A 113 -7.71 1.73 -8.82
C THR A 113 -8.40 0.37 -8.59
N ARG A 114 -8.35 -0.54 -9.55
CA ARG A 114 -8.92 -1.89 -9.41
C ARG A 114 -8.18 -2.72 -8.37
N ILE A 115 -6.85 -2.68 -8.40
CA ILE A 115 -5.97 -3.42 -7.49
C ILE A 115 -6.21 -3.00 -6.04
N VAL A 116 -6.21 -1.70 -5.75
CA VAL A 116 -6.46 -1.18 -4.39
C VAL A 116 -7.86 -1.56 -3.93
N GLY A 117 -8.88 -1.46 -4.80
CA GLY A 117 -10.26 -1.86 -4.47
C GLY A 117 -10.36 -3.31 -4.04
N THR A 118 -9.80 -4.21 -4.85
CA THR A 118 -9.79 -5.66 -4.56
C THR A 118 -8.99 -5.98 -3.30
N TYR A 119 -7.78 -5.42 -3.17
CA TYR A 119 -6.91 -5.71 -2.04
C TYR A 119 -7.46 -5.20 -0.71
N VAL A 120 -7.95 -3.96 -0.66
CA VAL A 120 -8.50 -3.37 0.57
C VAL A 120 -9.77 -4.09 1.01
N ALA A 121 -10.63 -4.49 0.06
CA ALA A 121 -11.81 -5.29 0.37
C ALA A 121 -11.42 -6.64 0.99
N TRP A 122 -10.47 -7.35 0.38
CA TRP A 122 -9.91 -8.59 0.92
C TRP A 122 -9.29 -8.38 2.30
N ALA A 123 -8.44 -7.37 2.47
CA ALA A 123 -7.74 -7.12 3.74
C ALA A 123 -8.72 -6.84 4.90
N MET A 124 -9.75 -6.01 4.65
CA MET A 124 -10.75 -5.68 5.67
C MET A 124 -11.71 -6.83 5.98
N GLN A 125 -11.83 -7.82 5.10
CA GLN A 125 -12.63 -9.03 5.34
C GLN A 125 -11.83 -10.13 6.06
N THR A 126 -10.53 -10.22 5.77
CA THR A 126 -9.69 -11.33 6.22
C THR A 126 -8.90 -10.99 7.47
N LEU A 127 -8.49 -9.73 7.60
CA LEU A 127 -7.74 -9.24 8.77
C LEU A 127 -8.68 -8.47 9.71
N PRO A 128 -8.39 -8.43 11.02
CA PRO A 128 -9.21 -7.71 11.99
C PRO A 128 -9.01 -6.19 11.88
N LEU A 129 -9.27 -5.63 10.69
CA LEU A 129 -9.06 -4.22 10.40
C LEU A 129 -10.38 -3.47 10.29
N TYR A 130 -10.50 -2.39 11.06
CA TYR A 130 -11.63 -1.45 10.99
C TYR A 130 -11.25 -0.15 10.29
N ARG A 131 -9.95 0.08 10.09
CA ARG A 131 -9.40 1.26 9.45
C ARG A 131 -8.22 0.87 8.56
N VAL A 132 -8.23 1.34 7.33
CA VAL A 132 -7.08 1.34 6.44
C VAL A 132 -6.78 2.78 6.07
N GLN A 133 -5.55 3.24 6.35
CA GLN A 133 -5.10 4.58 6.03
C GLN A 133 -3.97 4.55 5.02
N ALA A 134 -3.77 5.67 4.32
CA ALA A 134 -2.64 5.88 3.43
C ALA A 134 -2.21 7.34 3.50
N THR A 135 -0.90 7.59 3.39
CA THR A 135 -0.36 8.93 3.21
C THR A 135 0.10 9.11 1.78
N VAL A 136 -0.18 10.26 1.21
CA VAL A 136 0.14 10.59 -0.18
C VAL A 136 0.88 11.93 -0.23
N LEU A 137 1.99 11.97 -0.94
CA LEU A 137 2.71 13.21 -1.22
C LEU A 137 1.81 14.19 -1.97
N ASP A 138 1.90 15.46 -1.64
CA ASP A 138 1.21 16.56 -2.32
C ASP A 138 1.44 16.55 -3.84
N THR A 139 2.63 16.12 -4.27
CA THR A 139 3.03 16.00 -5.68
C THR A 139 2.51 14.75 -6.38
N ASN A 140 1.72 13.88 -5.69
CA ASN A 140 1.19 12.64 -6.26
C ASN A 140 -0.35 12.61 -6.34
N PRO A 141 -1.00 13.47 -7.14
CA PRO A 141 -2.46 13.51 -7.26
C PRO A 141 -3.04 12.22 -7.84
N ALA A 142 -2.25 11.44 -8.59
CA ALA A 142 -2.70 10.16 -9.13
C ALA A 142 -3.01 9.16 -8.02
N SER A 143 -2.15 9.05 -7.00
CA SER A 143 -2.39 8.19 -5.84
C SER A 143 -3.61 8.65 -5.03
N ALA A 144 -3.78 9.97 -4.82
CA ALA A 144 -4.96 10.51 -4.16
C ALA A 144 -6.25 10.13 -4.90
N THR A 145 -6.25 10.23 -6.24
CA THR A 145 -7.40 9.82 -7.07
C THR A 145 -7.71 8.33 -6.93
N VAL A 146 -6.69 7.46 -6.87
CA VAL A 146 -6.88 6.02 -6.63
C VAL A 146 -7.58 5.78 -5.30
N LEU A 147 -7.15 6.43 -4.23
CA LEU A 147 -7.74 6.28 -2.90
C LEU A 147 -9.19 6.76 -2.86
N LEU A 148 -9.46 7.97 -3.36
CA LEU A 148 -10.82 8.54 -3.39
C LEU A 148 -11.79 7.64 -4.15
N ARG A 149 -11.39 7.08 -5.30
CA ARG A 149 -12.22 6.14 -6.08
C ARG A 149 -12.49 4.83 -5.35
N ASN A 150 -11.72 4.50 -4.32
CA ASN A 150 -11.88 3.31 -3.50
C ASN A 150 -12.54 3.60 -2.13
N GLY A 151 -13.23 4.74 -2.00
CA GLY A 151 -13.99 5.09 -0.81
C GLY A 151 -13.15 5.53 0.38
N PHE A 152 -11.89 5.93 0.13
CA PHE A 152 -11.11 6.63 1.13
C PHE A 152 -11.56 8.09 1.21
N VAL A 153 -11.57 8.64 2.41
CA VAL A 153 -11.83 10.05 2.69
C VAL A 153 -10.51 10.73 3.05
N GLU A 154 -10.28 11.92 2.54
CA GLU A 154 -9.16 12.74 2.99
C GLU A 154 -9.48 13.33 4.36
N GLU A 155 -8.67 13.03 5.36
CA GLU A 155 -8.87 13.44 6.75
C GLU A 155 -8.06 14.68 7.12
N GLY A 156 -7.06 15.03 6.32
CA GLY A 156 -6.23 16.20 6.57
C GLY A 156 -4.89 16.18 5.85
N VAL A 157 -4.09 17.20 6.16
CA VAL A 157 -2.76 17.41 5.59
C VAL A 157 -1.76 17.66 6.72
N SER A 158 -0.71 16.84 6.74
CA SER A 158 0.48 17.05 7.59
C SER A 158 1.45 17.95 6.81
N ARG A 159 1.55 19.22 7.20
CA ARG A 159 2.38 20.20 6.50
C ARG A 159 3.87 19.99 6.78
N CYS A 160 4.70 20.20 5.77
CA CYS A 160 6.17 20.05 5.84
C CYS A 160 6.60 18.75 6.50
N ALA A 161 5.86 17.66 6.24
CA ALA A 161 6.00 16.39 6.95
C ALA A 161 7.15 15.53 6.42
N LEU A 162 7.63 15.81 5.22
CA LEU A 162 8.65 14.99 4.57
C LEU A 162 9.67 15.88 3.85
N LEU A 163 10.95 15.60 4.06
CA LEU A 163 12.05 16.21 3.30
C LEU A 163 12.45 15.28 2.15
N LYS A 164 12.40 15.78 0.93
CA LYS A 164 12.88 15.11 -0.29
C LYS A 164 14.05 15.92 -0.88
N PRO A 165 14.82 15.39 -1.84
CA PRO A 165 15.90 16.14 -2.46
C PRO A 165 15.50 17.46 -3.12
N ASP A 166 14.24 17.59 -3.52
CA ASP A 166 13.64 18.79 -4.12
C ASP A 166 12.97 19.73 -3.11
N GLY A 167 12.92 19.38 -1.83
CA GLY A 167 12.41 20.24 -0.74
C GLY A 167 11.49 19.56 0.25
N LEU A 168 10.85 20.40 1.08
CA LEU A 168 9.84 19.96 2.04
C LEU A 168 8.50 19.72 1.35
N HIS A 169 7.86 18.61 1.66
CA HIS A 169 6.58 18.18 1.11
C HIS A 169 5.53 17.97 2.18
N ASP A 170 4.29 18.25 1.81
CA ASP A 170 3.12 17.94 2.61
C ASP A 170 2.69 16.47 2.38
N LEU A 171 2.15 15.84 3.43
CA LEU A 171 1.51 14.55 3.33
C LEU A 171 0.00 14.68 3.51
N ARG A 172 -0.75 14.30 2.51
CA ARG A 172 -2.21 14.18 2.56
C ARG A 172 -2.55 12.85 3.20
N VAL A 173 -3.43 12.85 4.18
CA VAL A 173 -3.84 11.67 4.96
C VAL A 173 -5.21 11.21 4.50
N PHE A 174 -5.32 9.97 4.09
CA PHE A 174 -6.55 9.33 3.63
C PHE A 174 -6.87 8.12 4.49
N ALA A 175 -8.17 7.87 4.74
CA ALA A 175 -8.61 6.66 5.41
C ALA A 175 -9.92 6.11 4.85
N ARG A 176 -10.04 4.80 4.91
CA ARG A 176 -11.30 4.06 4.75
C ARG A 176 -11.60 3.35 6.06
N VAL A 177 -12.79 3.58 6.61
CA VAL A 177 -13.21 3.10 7.93
C VAL A 177 -14.45 2.24 7.79
N ASN A 178 -14.46 1.09 8.44
CA ASN A 178 -15.60 0.19 8.48
C ASN A 178 -15.68 -0.52 9.84
N PRO A 179 -15.99 0.20 10.94
CA PRO A 179 -16.10 -0.40 12.26
C PRO A 179 -17.42 -1.18 12.37
N PRO A 180 -17.46 -2.28 13.12
CA PRO A 180 -18.71 -2.92 13.48
C PRO A 180 -19.58 -1.97 14.34
N ALA A 181 -20.89 -2.01 14.15
CA ALA A 181 -21.84 -1.11 14.82
C ALA A 181 -21.69 -1.10 16.37
N ALA A 182 -21.31 -2.23 16.95
CA ALA A 182 -21.11 -2.38 18.40
C ALA A 182 -19.87 -1.63 18.95
N VAL A 183 -18.95 -1.16 18.10
CA VAL A 183 -17.69 -0.52 18.50
C VAL A 183 -17.69 0.99 18.17
N CYS A 184 -18.69 1.49 17.44
CA CYS A 184 -18.86 2.91 17.19
C CYS A 184 -19.29 3.62 18.48
N VAL A 185 -18.36 4.35 19.09
CA VAL A 185 -18.72 5.35 20.09
C VAL A 185 -19.32 6.55 19.35
N PRO A 186 -20.58 6.95 19.61
CA PRO A 186 -21.12 8.14 18.98
C PRO A 186 -20.23 9.34 19.31
N VAL A 187 -19.75 10.05 18.30
CA VAL A 187 -19.10 11.33 18.50
C VAL A 187 -20.17 12.23 19.11
N CYS A 188 -19.97 12.64 20.37
CA CYS A 188 -20.82 13.66 20.97
C CYS A 188 -20.86 14.85 20.02
N ALA A 189 -22.01 15.14 19.44
CA ALA A 189 -22.22 16.40 18.77
C ALA A 189 -21.92 17.48 19.79
N SER A 190 -20.86 18.26 19.56
CA SER A 190 -20.55 19.45 20.33
C SER A 190 -21.80 20.31 20.38
N ALA A 191 -22.34 20.50 21.57
CA ALA A 191 -23.43 21.42 21.78
C ALA A 191 -22.99 22.81 21.27
N PRO A 192 -23.83 23.50 20.52
CA PRO A 192 -23.54 24.89 20.16
C PRO A 192 -23.45 25.73 21.43
N ALA A 193 -22.37 26.51 21.54
CA ALA A 193 -22.18 27.50 22.58
C ALA A 193 -23.17 28.68 22.43
#